data_605978e658e807c0267f2ef44e0f4245
#
_entry.id   605978e658e807c0267f2ef44e0f4245
#
_cell.length_a   1.000
_cell.length_b   1.000
_cell.length_c   1.000
_cell.angle_alpha   90.00
_cell.angle_beta   90.00
_cell.angle_gamma   90.00
#
_symmetry.space_group_name_H-M   'P 1'
#
loop_
_entity.id
_entity.type
_entity.pdbx_description
1 polymer ?
#
loop_
_entity_poly.entity_id
_entity_poly.type
_entity_poly.pdbx_seq_one_letter_code
_entity_poly.pdbx_strand_id
1 'polypeptide(L)'
;TKRLLFYVEHVMKSIPMNIDNLDYQMGFISSDEAGKFMAFLVDKEVKGAINGSAEGTISIREIIDYVEKKTGSKAIIDKGGENAPYNREPEYSINTEKAQALGFQFSVLHDWIYELLDYYIEVTK
;
A
#
# COMPACT_ATOMS: atom_id res chain seq x y z
N THR A 1 -3.12 -5.07 -3.34
CA THR A 1 -3.74 -4.63 -4.54
C THR A 1 -2.76 -4.59 -5.71
N LYS A 2 -3.27 -4.35 -6.91
CA LYS A 2 -2.46 -4.42 -8.13
C LYS A 2 -1.33 -3.39 -8.18
N ARG A 3 -1.44 -2.28 -7.46
CA ARG A 3 -0.38 -1.27 -7.43
C ARG A 3 0.87 -1.78 -6.71
N LEU A 4 0.69 -2.56 -5.65
CA LEU A 4 1.81 -3.20 -4.97
C LEU A 4 2.44 -4.28 -5.85
N LEU A 5 1.62 -5.01 -6.61
CA LEU A 5 2.10 -6.04 -7.52
C LEU A 5 3.04 -5.46 -8.58
N PHE A 6 2.80 -4.22 -9.04
CA PHE A 6 3.69 -3.55 -9.98
C PHE A 6 5.14 -3.54 -9.47
N TYR A 7 5.34 -3.11 -8.22
CA TYR A 7 6.68 -3.04 -7.63
C TYR A 7 7.31 -4.43 -7.51
N VAL A 8 6.53 -5.40 -7.05
CA VAL A 8 7.03 -6.78 -6.88
C VAL A 8 7.48 -7.36 -8.23
N GLU A 9 6.65 -7.26 -9.26
CA GLU A 9 6.97 -7.79 -10.59
C GLU A 9 8.19 -7.12 -11.19
N HIS A 10 8.26 -5.79 -11.13
CA HIS A 10 9.36 -5.07 -11.76
C HIS A 10 10.69 -5.33 -11.06
N VAL A 11 10.69 -5.47 -9.74
CA VAL A 11 11.91 -5.83 -9.02
C VAL A 11 12.34 -7.25 -9.35
N MET A 12 11.41 -8.21 -9.31
CA MET A 12 11.75 -9.61 -9.53
C MET A 12 12.20 -9.91 -10.96
N LYS A 13 11.60 -9.21 -11.93
CA LYS A 13 11.91 -9.40 -13.35
C LYS A 13 12.98 -8.44 -13.87
N SER A 14 13.52 -7.58 -13.00
CA SER A 14 14.53 -6.58 -13.35
C SER A 14 14.08 -5.67 -14.49
N ILE A 15 12.81 -5.24 -14.44
CA ILE A 15 12.24 -4.32 -15.41
C ILE A 15 12.43 -2.89 -14.90
N PRO A 16 13.00 -1.97 -15.71
CA PRO A 16 13.19 -0.60 -15.26
C PRO A 16 11.89 0.09 -14.88
N MET A 17 11.94 0.85 -13.80
CA MET A 17 10.81 1.65 -13.30
C MET A 17 11.19 3.11 -13.21
N ASN A 18 10.28 3.99 -13.60
CA ASN A 18 10.42 5.42 -13.35
C ASN A 18 9.66 5.76 -12.06
N ILE A 19 10.40 6.10 -11.00
CA ILE A 19 9.84 6.46 -9.70
C ILE A 19 10.32 7.86 -9.34
N ASP A 20 9.37 8.78 -9.20
CA ASP A 20 9.68 10.18 -8.90
C ASP A 20 10.17 10.37 -7.45
N ASN A 21 9.59 9.65 -6.51
CA ASN A 21 9.90 9.82 -5.10
C ASN A 21 9.81 8.48 -4.37
N LEU A 22 10.98 7.91 -4.07
CA LEU A 22 11.08 6.64 -3.35
C LEU A 22 10.60 6.73 -1.91
N ASP A 23 10.57 7.92 -1.34
CA ASP A 23 10.15 8.13 0.05
C ASP A 23 8.66 8.49 0.15
N TYR A 24 7.92 8.41 -0.95
CA TYR A 24 6.47 8.62 -0.97
C TYR A 24 5.79 7.64 -0.01
N GLN A 25 5.01 8.19 0.91
CA GLN A 25 4.31 7.40 1.93
C GLN A 25 2.91 7.02 1.45
N MET A 26 2.57 5.76 1.60
CA MET A 26 1.29 5.21 1.14
C MET A 26 0.55 4.56 2.29
N GLY A 27 -0.78 4.72 2.30
CA GLY A 27 -1.65 4.02 3.22
C GLY A 27 -2.52 3.02 2.48
N PHE A 28 -2.89 1.94 3.14
CA PHE A 28 -3.71 0.88 2.55
C PHE A 28 -4.74 0.38 3.54
N ILE A 29 -5.79 -0.24 3.01
CA ILE A 29 -6.73 -1.03 3.81
C ILE A 29 -6.88 -2.38 3.12
N SER A 30 -6.91 -3.47 3.89
CA SER A 30 -7.15 -4.79 3.32
C SER A 30 -8.60 -4.93 2.89
N SER A 31 -8.88 -5.80 1.91
CA SER A 31 -10.25 -6.04 1.44
C SER A 31 -11.15 -6.55 2.57
N ASP A 32 -10.61 -7.41 3.42
CA ASP A 32 -11.33 -7.96 4.56
C ASP A 32 -11.71 -6.86 5.56
N GLU A 33 -10.77 -5.99 5.90
CA GLU A 33 -11.00 -4.88 6.82
C GLU A 33 -11.95 -3.85 6.22
N ALA A 34 -11.86 -3.58 4.93
CA ALA A 34 -12.79 -2.69 4.24
C ALA A 34 -14.22 -3.21 4.35
N GLY A 35 -14.42 -4.53 4.17
CA GLY A 35 -15.72 -5.16 4.34
C GLY A 35 -16.26 -5.02 5.77
N LYS A 36 -15.41 -5.25 6.75
CA LYS A 36 -15.78 -5.09 8.17
C LYS A 36 -16.15 -3.64 8.49
N PHE A 37 -15.41 -2.70 7.94
CA PHE A 37 -15.69 -1.28 8.12
C PHE A 37 -17.03 -0.88 7.51
N MET A 38 -17.33 -1.35 6.31
CA MET A 38 -18.61 -1.10 5.67
C MET A 38 -19.77 -1.66 6.48
N ALA A 39 -19.61 -2.90 6.99
CA ALA A 39 -20.63 -3.52 7.85
C ALA A 39 -20.83 -2.74 9.15
N PHE A 40 -19.75 -2.23 9.73
CA PHE A 40 -19.81 -1.39 10.93
C PHE A 40 -20.62 -0.13 10.69
N LEU A 41 -20.51 0.49 9.50
CA LEU A 41 -21.18 1.74 9.18
C LEU A 41 -22.69 1.58 8.89
N VAL A 42 -23.17 0.38 8.61
CA VAL A 42 -24.57 0.13 8.25
C VAL A 42 -25.55 0.67 9.29
N ASP A 43 -25.25 0.50 10.57
CA ASP A 43 -26.10 0.92 11.69
C ASP A 43 -25.76 2.32 12.22
N LYS A 44 -24.86 3.05 11.55
CA LYS A 44 -24.42 4.37 12.00
C LYS A 44 -24.99 5.46 11.11
N GLU A 45 -25.47 6.53 11.75
CA GLU A 45 -25.80 7.75 11.00
C GLU A 45 -24.52 8.54 10.78
N VAL A 46 -24.03 8.55 9.55
CA VAL A 46 -22.81 9.27 9.18
C VAL A 46 -23.15 10.35 8.19
N LYS A 47 -22.80 11.59 8.52
CA LYS A 47 -22.95 12.74 7.62
C LYS A 47 -21.59 13.06 7.00
N GLY A 48 -21.57 13.22 5.68
CA GLY A 48 -20.36 13.55 4.95
C GLY A 48 -19.46 12.34 4.74
N ALA A 49 -18.24 12.60 4.27
CA ALA A 49 -17.29 11.55 3.96
C ALA A 49 -16.67 10.97 5.23
N ILE A 50 -16.44 9.66 5.21
CA ILE A 50 -15.71 8.98 6.28
C ILE A 50 -14.63 8.11 5.62
N ASN A 51 -13.40 8.23 6.12
CA ASN A 51 -12.25 7.56 5.53
C ASN A 51 -11.83 6.34 6.37
N GLY A 52 -11.43 5.28 5.68
CA GLY A 52 -10.90 4.08 6.30
C GLY A 52 -9.52 3.75 5.75
N SER A 53 -8.58 3.45 6.64
CA SER A 53 -7.23 3.01 6.29
C SER A 53 -6.62 2.30 7.48
N ALA A 54 -5.76 1.32 7.22
CA ALA A 54 -4.92 0.74 8.27
C ALA A 54 -4.06 1.84 8.90
N GLU A 55 -3.70 1.69 10.16
CA GLU A 55 -2.82 2.64 10.85
C GLU A 55 -1.41 2.56 10.30
N GLY A 56 -0.81 3.72 10.06
CA GLY A 56 0.55 3.84 9.55
C GLY A 56 0.63 3.91 8.04
N THR A 57 1.83 4.17 7.57
CA THR A 57 2.14 4.27 6.14
C THR A 57 3.39 3.47 5.85
N ILE A 58 3.63 3.19 4.56
CA ILE A 58 4.85 2.54 4.11
C ILE A 58 5.37 3.29 2.88
N SER A 59 6.69 3.45 2.78
CA SER A 59 7.28 4.11 1.63
C SER A 59 7.51 3.13 0.49
N ILE A 60 7.61 3.67 -0.73
CA ILE A 60 7.98 2.88 -1.91
C ILE A 60 9.35 2.22 -1.68
N ARG A 61 10.29 2.96 -1.09
CA ARG A 61 11.63 2.44 -0.76
C ARG A 61 11.55 1.20 0.14
N GLU A 62 10.72 1.23 1.16
CA GLU A 62 10.56 0.08 2.06
C GLU A 62 10.02 -1.15 1.33
N ILE A 63 9.07 -0.95 0.42
CA ILE A 63 8.51 -2.05 -0.37
C ILE A 63 9.58 -2.66 -1.27
N ILE A 64 10.33 -1.82 -1.98
CA ILE A 64 11.40 -2.28 -2.87
C ILE A 64 12.49 -3.00 -2.08
N ASP A 65 12.93 -2.43 -0.96
CA ASP A 65 13.98 -3.02 -0.13
C ASP A 65 13.55 -4.40 0.38
N TYR A 66 12.30 -4.54 0.79
CA TYR A 66 11.78 -5.81 1.26
C TYR A 66 11.79 -6.88 0.16
N VAL A 67 11.34 -6.52 -1.04
CA VAL A 67 11.31 -7.45 -2.18
C VAL A 67 12.73 -7.85 -2.59
N GLU A 68 13.65 -6.88 -2.65
CA GLU A 68 15.07 -7.16 -2.96
C GLU A 68 15.68 -8.13 -1.95
N LYS A 69 15.41 -7.91 -0.69
CA LYS A 69 15.93 -8.74 0.40
C LYS A 69 15.39 -10.18 0.33
N LYS A 70 14.10 -10.32 0.03
CA LYS A 70 13.43 -11.62 -0.01
C LYS A 70 13.77 -12.43 -1.27
N THR A 71 13.99 -11.75 -2.39
CA THR A 71 14.17 -12.43 -3.68
C THR A 71 15.61 -12.44 -4.17
N GLY A 72 16.46 -11.59 -3.63
CA GLY A 72 17.84 -11.40 -4.12
C GLY A 72 17.92 -10.60 -5.42
N SER A 73 16.79 -10.18 -5.97
CA SER A 73 16.73 -9.35 -7.17
C SER A 73 17.06 -7.89 -6.82
N LYS A 74 17.39 -7.09 -7.85
CA LYS A 74 17.68 -5.66 -7.68
C LYS A 74 16.71 -4.84 -8.51
N ALA A 75 16.18 -3.79 -7.89
CA ALA A 75 15.34 -2.82 -8.59
C ALA A 75 16.19 -1.97 -9.53
N ILE A 76 15.64 -1.66 -10.70
CA ILE A 76 16.27 -0.76 -11.67
C ILE A 76 15.42 0.50 -11.73
N ILE A 77 15.97 1.61 -11.25
CA ILE A 77 15.28 2.91 -11.24
C ILE A 77 15.86 3.74 -12.37
N ASP A 78 15.04 4.00 -13.38
CA ASP A 78 15.47 4.70 -14.60
C ASP A 78 14.36 5.60 -15.11
N LYS A 79 14.66 6.83 -15.41
CA LYS A 79 13.68 7.80 -15.94
C LYS A 79 13.07 7.38 -17.27
N GLY A 80 13.74 6.52 -18.03
CA GLY A 80 13.21 5.94 -19.26
C GLY A 80 12.38 4.69 -19.06
N GLY A 81 12.22 4.22 -17.82
CA GLY A 81 11.45 3.04 -17.50
C GLY A 81 9.95 3.29 -17.44
N GLU A 82 9.21 2.24 -17.15
CA GLU A 82 7.76 2.29 -16.99
C GLU A 82 7.38 3.14 -15.78
N ASN A 83 6.39 4.01 -15.91
CA ASN A 83 5.94 4.86 -14.82
C ASN A 83 5.30 4.02 -13.72
N ALA A 84 5.82 4.15 -12.51
CA ALA A 84 5.27 3.49 -11.34
C ALA A 84 3.95 4.16 -10.90
N PRO A 85 3.07 3.42 -10.21
CA PRO A 85 1.93 4.03 -9.55
C PRO A 85 2.38 5.13 -8.59
N TYR A 86 1.52 6.12 -8.35
CA TYR A 86 1.75 7.25 -7.44
C TYR A 86 2.80 8.26 -7.93
N ASN A 87 3.38 8.13 -9.13
CA ASN A 87 4.27 9.15 -9.67
C ASN A 87 3.52 10.46 -9.83
N ARG A 88 4.18 11.55 -9.43
CA ARG A 88 3.65 12.92 -9.52
C ARG A 88 2.39 13.16 -8.70
N GLU A 89 2.01 12.23 -7.83
CA GLU A 89 0.90 12.44 -6.92
C GLU A 89 1.42 13.11 -5.65
N PRO A 90 0.64 14.04 -5.07
CA PRO A 90 1.04 14.63 -3.79
C PRO A 90 0.99 13.58 -2.69
N GLU A 91 1.96 13.64 -1.79
CA GLU A 91 1.97 12.78 -0.62
C GLU A 91 0.82 13.17 0.32
N TYR A 92 0.08 12.17 0.78
CA TYR A 92 -0.99 12.41 1.75
C TYR A 92 -1.18 11.19 2.65
N SER A 93 -1.72 11.44 3.83
CA SER A 93 -2.17 10.39 4.72
C SER A 93 -3.68 10.46 4.84
N ILE A 94 -4.32 9.31 5.00
CA ILE A 94 -5.77 9.23 5.16
C ILE A 94 -6.10 9.47 6.62
N ASN A 95 -6.95 10.48 6.88
CA ASN A 95 -7.39 10.80 8.23
C ASN A 95 -8.55 9.89 8.62
N THR A 96 -8.34 9.03 9.62
CA THR A 96 -9.33 8.06 10.10
C THR A 96 -9.98 8.46 11.42
N GLU A 97 -9.72 9.68 11.90
CA GLU A 97 -10.23 10.14 13.21
C GLU A 97 -11.74 10.01 13.34
N LYS A 98 -12.48 10.33 12.28
CA LYS A 98 -13.94 10.25 12.29
C LYS A 98 -14.44 8.82 12.50
N ALA A 99 -13.81 7.84 11.82
CA ALA A 99 -14.14 6.44 11.97
C ALA A 99 -13.79 5.93 13.37
N GLN A 100 -12.61 6.33 13.89
CA GLN A 100 -12.17 5.95 15.23
C GLN A 100 -13.07 6.54 16.30
N ALA A 101 -13.54 7.76 16.11
CA ALA A 101 -14.49 8.41 17.03
C ALA A 101 -15.82 7.66 17.11
N LEU A 102 -16.21 6.94 16.05
CA LEU A 102 -17.40 6.09 16.05
C LEU A 102 -17.16 4.73 16.70
N GLY A 103 -15.92 4.40 17.02
CA GLY A 103 -15.56 3.15 17.72
C GLY A 103 -14.88 2.11 16.85
N PHE A 104 -14.62 2.36 15.57
CA PHE A 104 -13.94 1.41 14.72
C PHE A 104 -12.42 1.52 14.87
N GLN A 105 -11.76 0.40 15.09
CA GLN A 105 -10.29 0.34 15.17
C GLN A 105 -9.74 -0.34 13.94
N PHE A 106 -8.82 0.35 13.25
CA PHE A 106 -8.17 -0.20 12.07
C PHE A 106 -6.92 -0.99 12.48
N SER A 107 -6.57 -1.99 11.67
CA SER A 107 -5.34 -2.75 11.85
C SER A 107 -4.12 -1.85 11.62
N VAL A 108 -2.98 -2.27 12.14
CA VAL A 108 -1.70 -1.60 11.89
C VAL A 108 -1.13 -2.13 10.57
N LEU A 109 -0.82 -1.22 9.64
CA LEU A 109 -0.37 -1.58 8.30
C LEU A 109 0.84 -2.53 8.33
N HIS A 110 1.84 -2.24 9.15
CA HIS A 110 3.06 -3.03 9.22
C HIS A 110 2.86 -4.44 9.78
N ASP A 111 1.70 -4.73 10.39
CA ASP A 111 1.42 -6.07 10.90
C ASP A 111 1.04 -7.06 9.79
N TRP A 112 0.55 -6.56 8.65
CA TRP A 112 0.07 -7.46 7.59
C TRP A 112 0.62 -7.16 6.19
N ILE A 113 1.22 -5.98 5.96
CA ILE A 113 1.65 -5.59 4.60
C ILE A 113 2.75 -6.53 4.06
N TYR A 114 3.62 -7.01 4.93
CA TYR A 114 4.71 -7.88 4.50
C TYR A 114 4.20 -9.27 4.10
N GLU A 115 3.14 -9.76 4.72
CA GLU A 115 2.49 -11.00 4.30
C GLU A 115 1.88 -10.87 2.91
N LEU A 116 1.28 -9.71 2.62
CA LEU A 116 0.75 -9.43 1.30
C LEU A 116 1.85 -9.37 0.25
N LEU A 117 2.98 -8.74 0.58
CA LEU A 117 4.13 -8.71 -0.31
C LEU A 117 4.69 -10.11 -0.54
N ASP A 118 4.76 -10.95 0.48
CA ASP A 118 5.18 -12.35 0.35
C ASP A 118 4.26 -13.11 -0.60
N TYR A 119 2.96 -12.90 -0.50
CA TYR A 119 2.00 -13.50 -1.42
C TYR A 119 2.25 -13.08 -2.86
N TYR A 120 2.47 -11.80 -3.11
CA TYR A 120 2.76 -11.30 -4.46
C TYR A 120 4.08 -11.85 -5.00
N ILE A 121 5.08 -12.00 -4.14
CA ILE A 121 6.35 -12.63 -4.52
C ILE A 121 6.11 -14.07 -4.98
N GLU A 122 5.32 -14.83 -4.24
CA GLU A 122 5.02 -16.23 -4.61
C GLU A 122 4.26 -16.34 -5.92
N VAL A 123 3.26 -15.49 -6.18
CA VAL A 123 2.49 -15.57 -7.42
C VAL A 123 3.26 -15.04 -8.63
N THR A 124 4.35 -14.29 -8.41
CA THR A 124 5.19 -13.75 -9.49
C THR A 124 6.30 -14.72 -9.90
N LYS A 125 6.67 -15.63 -9.02
CA LYS A 125 7.70 -16.64 -9.33
C LYS A 125 7.34 -17.51 -10.52
#